data_7c974cba37d437bb7fd2e24cd26bff0b
#
_entry.id   7c974cba37d437bb7fd2e24cd26bff0b
#
_cell.length_a   1.000
_cell.length_b   1.000
_cell.length_c   1.000
_cell.angle_alpha   90.00
_cell.angle_beta   90.00
_cell.angle_gamma   90.00
#
_symmetry.space_group_name_H-M   'P 1'
#
loop_
_entity.id
_entity.type
_entity.pdbx_description
1 polymer ?
#
loop_
_entity_poly.entity_id
_entity_poly.type
_entity_poly.pdbx_seq_one_letter_code
_entity_poly.pdbx_strand_id
1 'polypeptide(L)'
;MIQIAVLGYGTVGSGVVEVINRNQESINKKAGEEINIKYVLDLRDFPGDLVQEKIVHDYEVIANDPEIKIVVEVMGGTNPAYTFVKRALESGKSVCTSNKELVAKHGVELIRIAKEKNCNFLFEASCGGGIPIIRPLNCSLTADEVDEISGILNGTTNYILSKMTSEGSEFEDVLKNAQELGYAERNPAADIEGWDACRKIAILSSLAYGHHVDFEEIYTEGITKITSADIRYAKAFGATIKLLASSKRIGDKYYAMVCPVMINGDSPLFSVNDVFNAIVIHGNMLGDAMFYGSGAGKLPTASAVVADVVDAAKHLNRFIMTGWSSEKLEMIDVSQVESRFFVRMKGSYTESLAKVEEVFGTIDAKVVAEVGKEFGFITSKMKEEEYRAKAAQFDNIIVMIRFRF
;
A
#
# COMPACT_ATOMS: atom_id res chain seq x y z
N MET A 1 -4.85 -5.22 -34.56
CA MET A 1 -3.85 -4.38 -33.86
C MET A 1 -4.57 -3.39 -32.95
N ILE A 2 -4.21 -3.36 -31.68
CA ILE A 2 -4.79 -2.46 -30.67
C ILE A 2 -3.79 -1.31 -30.43
N GLN A 3 -4.24 -0.08 -30.72
CA GLN A 3 -3.45 1.13 -30.50
C GLN A 3 -3.63 1.61 -29.07
N ILE A 4 -2.52 1.88 -28.37
CA ILE A 4 -2.51 2.43 -27.02
C ILE A 4 -1.74 3.75 -26.98
N ALA A 5 -2.05 4.59 -25.98
CA ALA A 5 -1.30 5.79 -25.67
C ALA A 5 -0.80 5.73 -24.22
N VAL A 6 0.41 6.21 -23.97
CA VAL A 6 1.02 6.29 -22.63
C VAL A 6 1.08 7.75 -22.21
N LEU A 7 0.52 8.10 -21.05
CA LEU A 7 0.54 9.45 -20.48
C LEU A 7 1.64 9.52 -19.41
N GLY A 8 2.73 10.20 -19.74
CA GLY A 8 3.95 10.33 -18.93
C GLY A 8 5.06 9.37 -19.36
N TYR A 9 6.26 9.91 -19.59
CA TYR A 9 7.47 9.15 -19.92
C TYR A 9 8.53 9.32 -18.82
N GLY A 10 8.07 9.20 -17.57
CA GLY A 10 8.93 9.13 -16.40
C GLY A 10 9.43 7.68 -16.15
N THR A 11 9.74 7.38 -14.90
CA THR A 11 10.24 6.06 -14.50
C THR A 11 9.30 4.91 -14.91
N VAL A 12 8.01 5.03 -14.60
CA VAL A 12 7.04 3.96 -14.93
C VAL A 12 6.71 3.95 -16.42
N GLY A 13 6.49 5.11 -17.04
CA GLY A 13 6.15 5.18 -18.47
C GLY A 13 7.25 4.64 -19.37
N SER A 14 8.52 5.00 -19.13
CA SER A 14 9.64 4.41 -19.86
C SER A 14 9.76 2.90 -19.61
N GLY A 15 9.39 2.44 -18.40
CA GLY A 15 9.29 1.02 -18.09
C GLY A 15 8.20 0.30 -18.88
N VAL A 16 7.02 0.92 -19.03
CA VAL A 16 5.90 0.36 -19.85
C VAL A 16 6.34 0.17 -21.29
N VAL A 17 6.97 1.19 -21.88
CA VAL A 17 7.51 1.10 -23.25
C VAL A 17 8.56 -0.02 -23.35
N GLU A 18 9.47 -0.10 -22.37
CA GLU A 18 10.50 -1.13 -22.34
C GLU A 18 9.91 -2.55 -22.21
N VAL A 19 8.94 -2.76 -21.31
CA VAL A 19 8.31 -4.09 -21.12
C VAL A 19 7.56 -4.53 -22.37
N ILE A 20 6.79 -3.63 -23.00
CA ILE A 20 6.07 -3.95 -24.24
C ILE A 20 7.06 -4.32 -25.34
N ASN A 21 8.09 -3.51 -25.57
CA ASN A 21 9.06 -3.77 -26.64
C ASN A 21 9.86 -5.07 -26.42
N ARG A 22 10.30 -5.33 -25.18
CA ARG A 22 11.09 -6.54 -24.88
C ARG A 22 10.27 -7.83 -24.96
N ASN A 23 9.02 -7.78 -24.55
CA ASN A 23 8.16 -8.96 -24.44
C ASN A 23 7.03 -8.98 -25.46
N GLN A 24 7.15 -8.21 -26.54
CA GLN A 24 6.07 -7.95 -27.50
C GLN A 24 5.40 -9.24 -28.01
N GLU A 25 6.19 -10.23 -28.45
CA GLU A 25 5.65 -11.49 -28.96
C GLU A 25 4.79 -12.23 -27.92
N SER A 26 5.29 -12.33 -26.68
CA SER A 26 4.57 -12.97 -25.57
C SER A 26 3.31 -12.19 -25.18
N ILE A 27 3.40 -10.86 -25.17
CA ILE A 27 2.29 -9.96 -24.85
C ILE A 27 1.20 -10.10 -25.91
N ASN A 28 1.54 -10.01 -27.18
CA ASN A 28 0.61 -10.14 -28.31
C ASN A 28 -0.11 -11.51 -28.29
N LYS A 29 0.66 -12.59 -28.03
CA LYS A 29 0.07 -13.93 -27.89
C LYS A 29 -0.93 -14.03 -26.75
N LYS A 30 -0.65 -13.39 -25.61
CA LYS A 30 -1.55 -13.39 -24.44
C LYS A 30 -2.74 -12.45 -24.61
N ALA A 31 -2.56 -11.35 -25.31
CA ALA A 31 -3.64 -10.42 -25.63
C ALA A 31 -4.58 -10.96 -26.73
N GLY A 32 -4.10 -11.87 -27.58
CA GLY A 32 -4.81 -12.37 -28.75
C GLY A 32 -4.71 -11.46 -29.96
N GLU A 33 -4.14 -10.27 -29.81
CA GLU A 33 -3.88 -9.28 -30.85
C GLU A 33 -2.56 -8.55 -30.60
N GLU A 34 -2.06 -7.90 -31.67
CA GLU A 34 -0.89 -7.03 -31.57
C GLU A 34 -1.23 -5.76 -30.81
N ILE A 35 -0.43 -5.40 -29.79
CA ILE A 35 -0.49 -4.16 -29.03
C ILE A 35 0.60 -3.22 -29.53
N ASN A 36 0.23 -2.03 -29.95
CA ASN A 36 1.17 -1.01 -30.43
C ASN A 36 1.00 0.32 -29.67
N ILE A 37 2.12 0.86 -29.19
CA ILE A 37 2.17 2.21 -28.62
C ILE A 37 2.18 3.21 -29.76
N LYS A 38 1.08 3.92 -29.96
CA LYS A 38 0.95 4.95 -31.00
C LYS A 38 1.48 6.30 -30.53
N TYR A 39 1.14 6.71 -29.31
CA TYR A 39 1.52 7.98 -28.72
C TYR A 39 2.08 7.82 -27.31
N VAL A 40 2.99 8.73 -26.99
CA VAL A 40 3.48 8.96 -25.62
C VAL A 40 3.34 10.44 -25.32
N LEU A 41 2.53 10.80 -24.32
CA LEU A 41 2.35 12.18 -23.89
C LEU A 41 3.39 12.54 -22.84
N ASP A 42 4.23 13.51 -23.14
CA ASP A 42 5.13 14.13 -22.15
C ASP A 42 5.39 15.59 -22.57
N LEU A 43 5.68 16.44 -21.59
CA LEU A 43 6.02 17.86 -21.86
C LEU A 43 7.46 18.02 -22.36
N ARG A 44 8.28 16.98 -22.22
CA ARG A 44 9.71 16.96 -22.58
C ARG A 44 9.88 16.23 -23.91
N ASP A 45 10.97 16.58 -24.61
CA ASP A 45 11.51 15.79 -25.71
C ASP A 45 12.58 14.84 -25.21
N PHE A 46 12.81 13.75 -25.97
CA PHE A 46 13.77 12.70 -25.64
C PHE A 46 14.69 12.41 -26.85
N PRO A 47 15.53 13.38 -27.26
CA PRO A 47 16.38 13.24 -28.43
C PRO A 47 17.31 12.03 -28.30
N GLY A 48 17.30 11.17 -29.33
CA GLY A 48 18.12 9.93 -29.34
C GLY A 48 17.43 8.71 -28.73
N ASP A 49 16.29 8.86 -28.08
CA ASP A 49 15.43 7.75 -27.69
C ASP A 49 14.45 7.40 -28.83
N LEU A 50 14.25 6.12 -29.08
CA LEU A 50 13.27 5.65 -30.10
C LEU A 50 11.84 6.12 -29.84
N VAL A 51 11.53 6.48 -28.60
CA VAL A 51 10.23 7.00 -28.23
C VAL A 51 9.96 8.39 -28.83
N GLN A 52 10.99 9.16 -29.21
CA GLN A 52 10.86 10.54 -29.70
C GLN A 52 9.87 10.67 -30.86
N GLU A 53 9.83 9.70 -31.75
CA GLU A 53 8.90 9.70 -32.88
C GLU A 53 7.42 9.53 -32.46
N LYS A 54 7.15 9.10 -31.23
CA LYS A 54 5.83 8.87 -30.66
C LYS A 54 5.42 9.95 -29.67
N ILE A 55 6.32 10.90 -29.36
CA ILE A 55 6.06 11.96 -28.39
C ILE A 55 5.01 12.93 -28.96
N VAL A 56 4.04 13.21 -28.13
CA VAL A 56 3.06 14.28 -28.32
C VAL A 56 3.00 15.14 -27.06
N HIS A 57 2.79 16.45 -27.23
CA HIS A 57 2.76 17.40 -26.11
C HIS A 57 1.35 17.87 -25.74
N ASP A 58 0.37 17.49 -26.55
CA ASP A 58 -1.03 17.85 -26.35
C ASP A 58 -1.90 16.60 -26.22
N TYR A 59 -2.65 16.52 -25.12
CA TYR A 59 -3.58 15.42 -24.87
C TYR A 59 -4.70 15.34 -25.92
N GLU A 60 -5.05 16.46 -26.57
CA GLU A 60 -6.08 16.48 -27.61
C GLU A 60 -5.78 15.54 -28.79
N VAL A 61 -4.50 15.33 -29.09
CA VAL A 61 -4.06 14.35 -30.12
C VAL A 61 -4.54 12.94 -29.77
N ILE A 62 -4.45 12.58 -28.49
CA ILE A 62 -4.85 11.25 -27.98
C ILE A 62 -6.37 11.18 -27.79
N ALA A 63 -6.96 12.22 -27.21
CA ALA A 63 -8.38 12.27 -26.91
C ALA A 63 -9.24 12.11 -28.16
N ASN A 64 -8.85 12.80 -29.24
CA ASN A 64 -9.59 12.87 -30.50
C ASN A 64 -9.27 11.74 -31.50
N ASP A 65 -8.27 10.89 -31.19
CA ASP A 65 -7.93 9.76 -32.05
C ASP A 65 -8.82 8.54 -31.75
N PRO A 66 -9.72 8.13 -32.70
CA PRO A 66 -10.62 6.99 -32.50
C PRO A 66 -9.91 5.62 -32.54
N GLU A 67 -8.67 5.58 -33.06
CA GLU A 67 -7.89 4.34 -33.09
C GLU A 67 -7.35 3.97 -31.71
N ILE A 68 -7.12 4.94 -30.82
CA ILE A 68 -6.68 4.67 -29.45
C ILE A 68 -7.79 3.97 -28.68
N LYS A 69 -7.51 2.74 -28.23
CA LYS A 69 -8.44 1.91 -27.46
C LYS A 69 -8.14 1.87 -25.97
N ILE A 70 -6.85 2.00 -25.61
CA ILE A 70 -6.40 1.93 -24.22
C ILE A 70 -5.47 3.12 -23.96
N VAL A 71 -5.71 3.79 -22.84
CA VAL A 71 -4.86 4.86 -22.33
C VAL A 71 -4.17 4.37 -21.06
N VAL A 72 -2.85 4.50 -21.01
CA VAL A 72 -2.01 4.13 -19.85
C VAL A 72 -1.61 5.42 -19.15
N GLU A 73 -2.13 5.67 -17.94
CA GLU A 73 -1.82 6.86 -17.14
C GLU A 73 -0.78 6.51 -16.08
N VAL A 74 0.39 7.15 -16.16
CA VAL A 74 1.54 6.95 -15.26
C VAL A 74 2.26 8.26 -14.94
N MET A 75 1.51 9.37 -14.91
CA MET A 75 2.05 10.71 -14.65
C MET A 75 2.24 10.99 -13.17
N GLY A 76 1.37 10.42 -12.32
CA GLY A 76 1.31 10.72 -10.89
C GLY A 76 0.56 12.02 -10.56
N GLY A 77 0.19 12.18 -9.27
CA GLY A 77 -0.67 13.28 -8.82
C GLY A 77 -2.11 13.16 -9.36
N THR A 78 -3.01 14.06 -8.94
CA THR A 78 -4.42 14.02 -9.37
C THR A 78 -4.71 14.95 -10.56
N ASN A 79 -3.93 16.01 -10.75
CA ASN A 79 -4.08 16.95 -11.86
C ASN A 79 -2.80 16.96 -12.72
N PRO A 80 -2.92 16.85 -14.06
CA PRO A 80 -4.13 16.75 -14.87
C PRO A 80 -4.68 15.33 -15.05
N ALA A 81 -4.09 14.31 -14.38
CA ALA A 81 -4.40 12.89 -14.54
C ALA A 81 -5.92 12.60 -14.48
N TYR A 82 -6.63 13.14 -13.49
CA TYR A 82 -8.08 12.94 -13.36
C TYR A 82 -8.85 13.41 -14.60
N THR A 83 -8.54 14.61 -15.10
CA THR A 83 -9.22 15.17 -16.28
C THR A 83 -9.01 14.30 -17.51
N PHE A 84 -7.76 13.84 -17.72
CA PHE A 84 -7.43 13.03 -18.89
C PHE A 84 -8.05 11.63 -18.80
N VAL A 85 -7.96 10.99 -17.65
CA VAL A 85 -8.55 9.67 -17.40
C VAL A 85 -10.07 9.71 -17.56
N LYS A 86 -10.73 10.70 -16.93
CA LYS A 86 -12.18 10.87 -17.05
C LYS A 86 -12.62 11.02 -18.51
N ARG A 87 -11.98 11.90 -19.27
CA ARG A 87 -12.27 12.11 -20.69
C ARG A 87 -12.03 10.84 -21.54
N ALA A 88 -10.96 10.10 -21.25
CA ALA A 88 -10.69 8.84 -21.93
C ALA A 88 -11.83 7.83 -21.69
N LEU A 89 -12.24 7.63 -20.44
CA LEU A 89 -13.34 6.73 -20.09
C LEU A 89 -14.68 7.21 -20.70
N GLU A 90 -15.01 8.50 -20.62
CA GLU A 90 -16.21 9.09 -21.21
C GLU A 90 -16.30 8.88 -22.71
N SER A 91 -15.15 8.80 -23.40
CA SER A 91 -15.07 8.49 -24.84
C SER A 91 -15.06 6.98 -25.15
N GLY A 92 -15.19 6.12 -24.12
CA GLY A 92 -15.21 4.66 -24.28
C GLY A 92 -13.84 4.01 -24.43
N LYS A 93 -12.74 4.75 -24.17
CA LYS A 93 -11.38 4.18 -24.12
C LYS A 93 -11.17 3.54 -22.75
N SER A 94 -10.58 2.33 -22.72
CA SER A 94 -10.15 1.73 -21.47
C SER A 94 -8.94 2.47 -20.89
N VAL A 95 -8.80 2.50 -19.57
CA VAL A 95 -7.68 3.14 -18.89
C VAL A 95 -7.00 2.17 -17.93
N CYS A 96 -5.66 2.14 -17.98
CA CYS A 96 -4.81 1.45 -17.03
C CYS A 96 -3.95 2.47 -16.27
N THR A 97 -3.91 2.43 -14.93
CA THR A 97 -3.16 3.42 -14.16
C THR A 97 -2.37 2.81 -13.00
N SER A 98 -1.23 3.43 -12.67
CA SER A 98 -0.46 3.16 -11.45
C SER A 98 -0.72 4.19 -10.34
N ASN A 99 -1.61 5.14 -10.57
CA ASN A 99 -1.79 6.33 -9.74
C ASN A 99 -2.72 6.09 -8.55
N LYS A 100 -2.15 5.67 -7.43
CA LYS A 100 -2.89 5.39 -6.20
C LYS A 100 -3.68 6.59 -5.65
N GLU A 101 -3.18 7.83 -5.86
CA GLU A 101 -3.88 9.04 -5.40
C GLU A 101 -5.15 9.28 -6.21
N LEU A 102 -5.06 9.11 -7.52
CA LEU A 102 -6.20 9.16 -8.42
C LEU A 102 -7.25 8.11 -8.05
N VAL A 103 -6.80 6.86 -7.84
CA VAL A 103 -7.70 5.73 -7.53
C VAL A 103 -8.35 5.92 -6.17
N ALA A 104 -7.60 6.25 -5.12
CA ALA A 104 -8.13 6.43 -3.77
C ALA A 104 -9.17 7.57 -3.70
N LYS A 105 -8.94 8.66 -4.46
CA LYS A 105 -9.80 9.84 -4.43
C LYS A 105 -10.99 9.79 -5.38
N HIS A 106 -10.81 9.22 -6.58
CA HIS A 106 -11.78 9.28 -7.67
C HIS A 106 -12.20 7.91 -8.20
N GLY A 107 -11.72 6.81 -7.59
CA GLY A 107 -11.93 5.44 -8.08
C GLY A 107 -13.40 5.11 -8.28
N VAL A 108 -14.27 5.43 -7.33
CA VAL A 108 -15.71 5.20 -7.41
C VAL A 108 -16.33 5.84 -8.65
N GLU A 109 -16.03 7.11 -8.90
CA GLU A 109 -16.56 7.84 -10.07
C GLU A 109 -16.02 7.24 -11.37
N LEU A 110 -14.73 6.99 -11.45
CA LEU A 110 -14.07 6.48 -12.66
C LEU A 110 -14.53 5.06 -13.00
N ILE A 111 -14.73 4.20 -12.02
CA ILE A 111 -15.32 2.85 -12.19
C ILE A 111 -16.75 2.96 -12.70
N ARG A 112 -17.56 3.87 -12.15
CA ARG A 112 -18.93 4.10 -12.61
C ARG A 112 -18.96 4.54 -14.08
N ILE A 113 -18.11 5.49 -14.48
CA ILE A 113 -18.02 5.94 -15.88
C ILE A 113 -17.59 4.78 -16.78
N ALA A 114 -16.57 4.01 -16.39
CA ALA A 114 -16.10 2.85 -17.14
C ALA A 114 -17.24 1.84 -17.38
N LYS A 115 -18.04 1.55 -16.34
CA LYS A 115 -19.21 0.67 -16.42
C LYS A 115 -20.26 1.22 -17.37
N GLU A 116 -20.62 2.49 -17.26
CA GLU A 116 -21.60 3.16 -18.14
C GLU A 116 -21.17 3.17 -19.61
N LYS A 117 -19.88 3.29 -19.86
CA LYS A 117 -19.29 3.33 -21.21
C LYS A 117 -18.86 1.96 -21.73
N ASN A 118 -19.06 0.89 -20.94
CA ASN A 118 -18.68 -0.48 -21.27
C ASN A 118 -17.19 -0.61 -21.65
N CYS A 119 -16.32 0.11 -20.93
CA CYS A 119 -14.87 0.05 -21.02
C CYS A 119 -14.27 -0.26 -19.65
N ASN A 120 -12.95 -0.31 -19.53
CA ASN A 120 -12.27 -0.74 -18.30
C ASN A 120 -11.48 0.39 -17.65
N PHE A 121 -11.52 0.44 -16.32
CA PHE A 121 -10.61 1.21 -15.48
C PHE A 121 -9.84 0.23 -14.59
N LEU A 122 -8.58 -0.04 -14.95
CA LEU A 122 -7.73 -1.02 -14.30
C LEU A 122 -6.57 -0.32 -13.60
N PHE A 123 -6.21 -0.79 -12.42
CA PHE A 123 -5.26 -0.09 -11.55
C PHE A 123 -4.42 -1.02 -10.68
N GLU A 124 -4.04 -2.22 -11.19
CA GLU A 124 -3.22 -3.21 -10.48
C GLU A 124 -1.96 -2.58 -9.87
N ALA A 125 -1.26 -1.75 -10.65
CA ALA A 125 -0.03 -1.12 -10.23
C ALA A 125 -0.20 0.00 -9.17
N SER A 126 -1.43 0.35 -8.80
CA SER A 126 -1.69 1.34 -7.73
C SER A 126 -1.42 0.81 -6.33
N CYS A 127 -1.47 -0.52 -6.14
CA CYS A 127 -1.16 -1.19 -4.89
C CYS A 127 -0.11 -2.27 -5.11
N GLY A 128 0.89 -2.36 -4.21
CA GLY A 128 1.88 -3.42 -4.26
C GLY A 128 2.90 -3.35 -5.43
N GLY A 129 2.89 -2.31 -6.24
CA GLY A 129 3.82 -2.14 -7.36
C GLY A 129 3.77 -3.31 -8.35
N GLY A 130 4.75 -4.21 -8.31
CA GLY A 130 4.77 -5.42 -9.15
C GLY A 130 4.04 -6.62 -8.57
N ILE A 131 3.51 -6.52 -7.34
CA ILE A 131 2.78 -7.61 -6.68
C ILE A 131 1.35 -7.66 -7.23
N PRO A 132 0.91 -8.79 -7.81
CA PRO A 132 -0.49 -8.92 -8.25
C PRO A 132 -1.39 -9.09 -7.00
N ILE A 133 -2.26 -8.14 -6.76
CA ILE A 133 -3.17 -8.16 -5.60
C ILE A 133 -4.62 -7.78 -5.94
N ILE A 134 -4.81 -6.76 -6.78
CA ILE A 134 -6.15 -6.29 -7.14
C ILE A 134 -6.88 -7.32 -8.01
N ARG A 135 -6.19 -7.85 -9.02
CA ARG A 135 -6.77 -8.91 -9.87
C ARG A 135 -7.06 -10.19 -9.09
N PRO A 136 -6.17 -10.71 -8.21
CA PRO A 136 -6.52 -11.81 -7.31
C PRO A 136 -7.76 -11.56 -6.46
N LEU A 137 -7.92 -10.38 -5.86
CA LEU A 137 -9.14 -10.02 -5.12
C LEU A 137 -10.40 -10.11 -6.01
N ASN A 138 -10.32 -9.60 -7.23
CA ASN A 138 -11.46 -9.54 -8.15
C ASN A 138 -11.74 -10.85 -8.92
N CYS A 139 -10.77 -11.77 -9.01
CA CYS A 139 -10.88 -12.95 -9.88
C CYS A 139 -10.59 -14.28 -9.18
N SER A 140 -9.60 -14.32 -8.28
CA SER A 140 -9.10 -15.57 -7.71
C SER A 140 -9.65 -15.87 -6.32
N LEU A 141 -9.96 -14.84 -5.55
CA LEU A 141 -10.44 -14.94 -4.17
C LEU A 141 -11.96 -14.71 -4.05
N THR A 142 -12.67 -14.78 -5.16
CA THR A 142 -14.12 -14.47 -5.24
C THR A 142 -15.04 -15.48 -4.57
N ALA A 143 -14.53 -16.64 -4.18
CA ALA A 143 -15.29 -17.65 -3.44
C ALA A 143 -15.25 -17.42 -1.92
N ASP A 144 -14.37 -16.54 -1.45
CA ASP A 144 -14.16 -16.22 -0.04
C ASP A 144 -14.79 -14.88 0.34
N GLU A 145 -15.28 -14.80 1.58
CA GLU A 145 -15.42 -13.53 2.26
C GLU A 145 -14.08 -13.17 2.89
N VAL A 146 -13.59 -11.98 2.56
CA VAL A 146 -12.33 -11.48 3.13
C VAL A 146 -12.60 -10.94 4.52
N ASP A 147 -12.00 -11.57 5.54
CA ASP A 147 -12.11 -11.15 6.93
C ASP A 147 -11.02 -10.16 7.34
N GLU A 148 -9.80 -10.32 6.82
CA GLU A 148 -8.67 -9.44 7.15
C GLU A 148 -7.73 -9.26 5.96
N ILE A 149 -7.24 -8.03 5.79
CA ILE A 149 -6.08 -7.68 4.97
C ILE A 149 -5.03 -7.08 5.90
N SER A 150 -3.81 -7.59 5.84
CA SER A 150 -2.68 -7.03 6.59
C SER A 150 -1.44 -7.02 5.71
N GLY A 151 -0.71 -5.90 5.65
CA GLY A 151 0.42 -5.85 4.75
C GLY A 151 1.46 -4.80 5.09
N ILE A 152 2.66 -5.07 4.59
CA ILE A 152 3.75 -4.11 4.45
C ILE A 152 3.61 -3.53 3.05
N LEU A 153 3.01 -2.32 2.96
CA LEU A 153 2.62 -1.70 1.70
C LEU A 153 3.57 -0.59 1.23
N ASN A 154 4.62 -0.30 2.03
CA ASN A 154 5.59 0.74 1.72
C ASN A 154 7.02 0.21 1.89
N GLY A 155 7.79 0.18 0.81
CA GLY A 155 9.15 -0.34 0.78
C GLY A 155 10.16 0.55 1.51
N THR A 156 9.99 1.88 1.47
CA THR A 156 10.87 2.85 2.15
C THR A 156 10.85 2.65 3.66
N THR A 157 9.65 2.60 4.26
CA THR A 157 9.50 2.40 5.71
C THR A 157 9.95 1.01 6.14
N ASN A 158 9.69 -0.02 5.32
CA ASN A 158 10.17 -1.36 5.63
C ASN A 158 11.70 -1.44 5.57
N TYR A 159 12.33 -0.79 4.59
CA TYR A 159 13.79 -0.68 4.52
C TYR A 159 14.36 -0.01 5.79
N ILE A 160 13.81 1.15 6.17
CA ILE A 160 14.26 1.88 7.36
C ILE A 160 14.17 1.00 8.61
N LEU A 161 13.00 0.42 8.89
CA LEU A 161 12.81 -0.43 10.07
C LEU A 161 13.67 -1.70 10.03
N SER A 162 13.90 -2.29 8.85
CA SER A 162 14.78 -3.44 8.67
C SER A 162 16.23 -3.10 8.99
N LYS A 163 16.72 -1.95 8.55
CA LYS A 163 18.08 -1.48 8.83
C LYS A 163 18.27 -1.10 10.30
N MET A 164 17.34 -0.36 10.89
CA MET A 164 17.32 -0.10 12.33
C MET A 164 17.38 -1.42 13.13
N THR A 165 16.67 -2.45 12.67
CA THR A 165 16.65 -3.76 13.32
C THR A 165 17.96 -4.52 13.15
N SER A 166 18.53 -4.58 11.95
CA SER A 166 19.74 -5.37 11.68
C SER A 166 21.02 -4.71 12.16
N GLU A 167 21.13 -3.39 12.01
CA GLU A 167 22.37 -2.62 12.27
C GLU A 167 22.33 -1.88 13.61
N GLY A 168 21.15 -1.70 14.23
CA GLY A 168 21.00 -0.93 15.46
C GLY A 168 21.11 0.58 15.27
N SER A 169 21.03 1.06 14.02
CA SER A 169 21.16 2.46 13.65
C SER A 169 19.95 3.28 14.07
N GLU A 170 20.14 4.61 14.22
CA GLU A 170 19.05 5.52 14.51
C GLU A 170 18.26 5.85 13.23
N PHE A 171 17.00 6.26 13.41
CA PHE A 171 16.08 6.55 12.31
C PHE A 171 16.64 7.54 11.30
N GLU A 172 17.21 8.65 11.76
CA GLU A 172 17.72 9.74 10.91
C GLU A 172 18.88 9.28 10.02
N ASP A 173 19.78 8.47 10.55
CA ASP A 173 20.93 7.95 9.80
C ASP A 173 20.47 7.00 8.69
N VAL A 174 19.51 6.13 9.01
CA VAL A 174 18.97 5.19 8.02
C VAL A 174 18.12 5.91 6.96
N LEU A 175 17.34 6.92 7.34
CA LEU A 175 16.59 7.74 6.38
C LEU A 175 17.52 8.43 5.38
N LYS A 176 18.61 9.02 5.85
CA LYS A 176 19.63 9.63 4.98
C LYS A 176 20.22 8.61 4.02
N ASN A 177 20.58 7.44 4.51
CA ASN A 177 21.08 6.35 3.66
C ASN A 177 20.05 5.90 2.62
N ALA A 178 18.77 5.79 3.00
CA ALA A 178 17.68 5.47 2.07
C ALA A 178 17.54 6.52 0.96
N GLN A 179 17.74 7.80 1.28
CA GLN A 179 17.73 8.89 0.29
C GLN A 179 18.93 8.82 -0.67
N GLU A 180 20.13 8.54 -0.15
CA GLU A 180 21.34 8.37 -0.96
C GLU A 180 21.23 7.19 -1.93
N LEU A 181 20.56 6.11 -1.52
CA LEU A 181 20.29 4.93 -2.34
C LEU A 181 19.08 5.09 -3.28
N GLY A 182 18.34 6.19 -3.19
CA GLY A 182 17.15 6.44 -4.00
C GLY A 182 15.91 5.64 -3.58
N TYR A 183 15.89 5.06 -2.37
CA TYR A 183 14.72 4.38 -1.78
C TYR A 183 13.76 5.35 -1.11
N ALA A 184 14.23 6.52 -0.71
CA ALA A 184 13.43 7.62 -0.20
C ALA A 184 13.63 8.88 -1.04
N GLU A 185 12.54 9.61 -1.30
CA GLU A 185 12.60 10.91 -1.95
C GLU A 185 13.16 11.98 -1.00
N ARG A 186 13.51 13.14 -1.56
CA ARG A 186 13.96 14.30 -0.76
C ARG A 186 12.92 14.75 0.26
N ASN A 187 11.64 14.66 -0.09
CA ASN A 187 10.52 14.84 0.84
C ASN A 187 9.81 13.50 1.05
N PRO A 188 10.21 12.71 2.05
CA PRO A 188 9.69 11.37 2.26
C PRO A 188 8.41 11.33 3.12
N ALA A 189 7.80 12.48 3.43
CA ALA A 189 6.69 12.58 4.40
C ALA A 189 5.55 11.61 4.10
N ALA A 190 5.16 11.46 2.82
CA ALA A 190 4.09 10.54 2.44
C ALA A 190 4.39 9.08 2.82
N ASP A 191 5.67 8.69 2.80
CA ASP A 191 6.12 7.35 3.18
C ASP A 191 6.21 7.22 4.70
N ILE A 192 7.06 8.06 5.32
CA ILE A 192 7.42 7.91 6.75
C ILE A 192 6.28 8.25 7.72
N GLU A 193 5.30 9.03 7.28
CA GLU A 193 4.07 9.32 8.04
C GLU A 193 2.94 8.31 7.75
N GLY A 194 3.13 7.38 6.80
CA GLY A 194 2.21 6.27 6.52
C GLY A 194 1.12 6.56 5.48
N TRP A 195 1.06 7.76 4.89
CA TRP A 195 -0.01 8.14 3.94
C TRP A 195 -0.01 7.34 2.63
N ASP A 196 1.17 6.90 2.17
CA ASP A 196 1.27 5.99 1.02
C ASP A 196 0.57 4.66 1.30
N ALA A 197 0.87 4.05 2.45
CA ALA A 197 0.25 2.80 2.88
C ALA A 197 -1.25 2.97 3.17
N CYS A 198 -1.66 4.14 3.69
CA CYS A 198 -3.05 4.50 3.97
C CYS A 198 -3.91 4.49 2.69
N ARG A 199 -3.47 5.15 1.62
CA ARG A 199 -4.19 5.14 0.34
C ARG A 199 -4.32 3.73 -0.24
N LYS A 200 -3.26 2.93 -0.12
CA LYS A 200 -3.25 1.54 -0.62
C LYS A 200 -4.21 0.65 0.16
N ILE A 201 -4.23 0.71 1.49
CA ILE A 201 -5.16 -0.10 2.27
C ILE A 201 -6.61 0.34 2.06
N ALA A 202 -6.87 1.63 1.83
CA ALA A 202 -8.21 2.11 1.48
C ALA A 202 -8.72 1.48 0.19
N ILE A 203 -7.88 1.43 -0.86
CA ILE A 203 -8.21 0.79 -2.14
C ILE A 203 -8.48 -0.70 -1.95
N LEU A 204 -7.57 -1.41 -1.28
CA LEU A 204 -7.70 -2.86 -1.06
C LEU A 204 -8.92 -3.21 -0.22
N SER A 205 -9.20 -2.43 0.83
CA SER A 205 -10.40 -2.62 1.68
C SER A 205 -11.68 -2.36 0.90
N SER A 206 -11.69 -1.32 0.06
CA SER A 206 -12.87 -1.00 -0.77
C SER A 206 -13.19 -2.14 -1.75
N LEU A 207 -12.16 -2.74 -2.33
CA LEU A 207 -12.33 -3.89 -3.24
C LEU A 207 -12.77 -5.16 -2.50
N ALA A 208 -12.17 -5.45 -1.35
CA ALA A 208 -12.42 -6.66 -0.59
C ALA A 208 -13.82 -6.67 0.04
N TYR A 209 -14.29 -5.53 0.52
CA TYR A 209 -15.58 -5.41 1.23
C TYR A 209 -16.71 -4.87 0.35
N GLY A 210 -16.42 -4.46 -0.88
CA GLY A 210 -17.41 -4.00 -1.84
C GLY A 210 -17.97 -2.60 -1.62
N HIS A 211 -17.47 -1.87 -0.63
CA HIS A 211 -17.93 -0.53 -0.22
C HIS A 211 -16.77 0.47 -0.22
N HIS A 212 -17.08 1.75 -0.39
CA HIS A 212 -16.05 2.79 -0.40
C HIS A 212 -15.46 3.04 0.99
N VAL A 213 -14.15 2.89 1.11
CA VAL A 213 -13.37 3.28 2.28
C VAL A 213 -12.67 4.61 2.00
N ASP A 214 -13.04 5.64 2.76
CA ASP A 214 -12.40 6.94 2.68
C ASP A 214 -11.05 6.90 3.40
N PHE A 215 -9.96 7.12 2.67
CA PHE A 215 -8.62 7.09 3.25
C PHE A 215 -8.38 8.19 4.28
N GLU A 216 -9.12 9.30 4.25
CA GLU A 216 -9.01 10.39 5.22
C GLU A 216 -9.55 9.99 6.61
N GLU A 217 -10.38 8.94 6.69
CA GLU A 217 -10.93 8.41 7.94
C GLU A 217 -10.09 7.26 8.54
N ILE A 218 -9.07 6.79 7.82
CA ILE A 218 -8.19 5.73 8.31
C ILE A 218 -7.20 6.30 9.33
N TYR A 219 -7.18 5.70 10.54
CA TYR A 219 -6.14 6.02 11.52
C TYR A 219 -4.76 5.74 10.94
N THR A 220 -3.94 6.77 10.87
CA THR A 220 -2.61 6.69 10.27
C THR A 220 -1.55 7.24 11.21
N GLU A 221 -0.58 6.40 11.53
CA GLU A 221 0.59 6.73 12.36
C GLU A 221 1.86 6.24 11.65
N GLY A 222 2.80 7.16 11.44
CA GLY A 222 4.08 6.87 10.78
C GLY A 222 5.13 6.26 11.70
N ILE A 223 6.36 6.13 11.17
CA ILE A 223 7.49 5.50 11.86
C ILE A 223 8.46 6.51 12.49
N THR A 224 8.24 7.80 12.36
CA THR A 224 9.17 8.86 12.78
C THR A 224 9.45 8.90 14.28
N LYS A 225 8.60 8.27 15.10
CA LYS A 225 8.75 8.19 16.56
C LYS A 225 9.43 6.90 17.03
N ILE A 226 9.69 5.96 16.13
CA ILE A 226 10.34 4.69 16.47
C ILE A 226 11.84 4.93 16.68
N THR A 227 12.36 4.48 17.81
CA THR A 227 13.74 4.66 18.22
C THR A 227 14.52 3.34 18.23
N SER A 228 15.85 3.41 18.26
CA SER A 228 16.70 2.23 18.43
C SER A 228 16.42 1.49 19.75
N ALA A 229 15.99 2.21 20.78
CA ALA A 229 15.58 1.61 22.05
C ALA A 229 14.33 0.71 21.87
N ASP A 230 13.32 1.15 21.09
CA ASP A 230 12.13 0.34 20.81
C ASP A 230 12.50 -0.93 20.02
N ILE A 231 13.43 -0.82 19.07
CA ILE A 231 13.97 -1.98 18.35
C ILE A 231 14.67 -2.98 19.28
N ARG A 232 15.45 -2.51 20.25
CA ARG A 232 16.11 -3.40 21.23
C ARG A 232 15.10 -4.14 22.10
N TYR A 233 14.04 -3.45 22.54
CA TYR A 233 12.95 -4.10 23.26
C TYR A 233 12.19 -5.10 22.39
N ALA A 234 11.91 -4.76 21.13
CA ALA A 234 11.30 -5.71 20.20
C ALA A 234 12.12 -7.01 20.11
N LYS A 235 13.44 -6.89 19.91
CA LYS A 235 14.34 -8.05 19.92
C LYS A 235 14.31 -8.85 21.24
N ALA A 236 14.27 -8.17 22.40
CA ALA A 236 14.20 -8.83 23.69
C ALA A 236 12.90 -9.64 23.86
N PHE A 237 11.81 -9.26 23.19
CA PHE A 237 10.55 -10.00 23.13
C PHE A 237 10.48 -11.00 21.97
N GLY A 238 11.56 -11.21 21.21
CA GLY A 238 11.56 -12.09 20.04
C GLY A 238 10.71 -11.55 18.87
N ALA A 239 10.54 -10.23 18.83
CA ALA A 239 9.69 -9.54 17.87
C ALA A 239 10.49 -8.57 16.97
N THR A 240 9.82 -8.02 15.97
CA THR A 240 10.28 -6.92 15.12
C THR A 240 9.17 -5.87 14.97
N ILE A 241 9.55 -4.63 14.63
CA ILE A 241 8.59 -3.56 14.37
C ILE A 241 8.42 -3.39 12.85
N LYS A 242 7.18 -3.39 12.40
CA LYS A 242 6.81 -3.13 10.99
C LYS A 242 5.76 -2.03 10.93
N LEU A 243 5.78 -1.23 9.87
CA LEU A 243 4.62 -0.38 9.53
C LEU A 243 3.59 -1.27 8.83
N LEU A 244 2.52 -1.61 9.54
CA LEU A 244 1.44 -2.43 8.98
C LEU A 244 0.26 -1.56 8.58
N ALA A 245 -0.21 -1.78 7.37
CA ALA A 245 -1.53 -1.37 6.92
C ALA A 245 -2.47 -2.56 7.12
N SER A 246 -3.52 -2.37 7.88
CA SER A 246 -4.44 -3.46 8.24
C SER A 246 -5.89 -3.02 8.10
N SER A 247 -6.71 -3.93 7.64
CA SER A 247 -8.16 -3.78 7.59
C SER A 247 -8.82 -5.10 7.98
N LYS A 248 -9.84 -5.05 8.84
CA LYS A 248 -10.47 -6.26 9.36
C LYS A 248 -11.95 -6.07 9.63
N ARG A 249 -12.71 -7.12 9.39
CA ARG A 249 -14.11 -7.26 9.76
C ARG A 249 -14.22 -7.70 11.23
N ILE A 250 -15.08 -7.03 11.98
CA ILE A 250 -15.44 -7.40 13.37
C ILE A 250 -16.98 -7.43 13.47
N GLY A 251 -17.56 -8.63 13.38
CA GLY A 251 -19.00 -8.79 13.22
C GLY A 251 -19.49 -8.16 11.92
N ASP A 252 -20.39 -7.19 12.02
CA ASP A 252 -20.94 -6.45 10.87
C ASP A 252 -20.21 -5.13 10.60
N LYS A 253 -19.14 -4.84 11.34
CA LYS A 253 -18.37 -3.60 11.23
C LYS A 253 -16.94 -3.87 10.81
N TYR A 254 -16.27 -2.81 10.40
CA TYR A 254 -14.90 -2.88 9.88
C TYR A 254 -14.03 -1.83 10.55
N TYR A 255 -12.74 -2.07 10.57
CA TYR A 255 -11.76 -1.03 10.82
C TYR A 255 -10.64 -1.08 9.79
N ALA A 256 -9.98 0.04 9.59
CA ALA A 256 -8.72 0.12 8.87
C ALA A 256 -7.75 1.02 9.64
N MET A 257 -6.47 0.65 9.64
CA MET A 257 -5.43 1.45 10.28
C MET A 257 -4.08 1.25 9.61
N VAL A 258 -3.23 2.25 9.70
CA VAL A 258 -1.80 2.18 9.37
C VAL A 258 -1.02 2.64 10.59
N CYS A 259 -0.18 1.77 11.14
CA CYS A 259 0.63 2.13 12.30
C CYS A 259 1.84 1.19 12.46
N PRO A 260 2.86 1.60 13.23
CA PRO A 260 3.88 0.68 13.71
C PRO A 260 3.25 -0.42 14.56
N VAL A 261 3.60 -1.67 14.26
CA VAL A 261 3.15 -2.85 15.00
C VAL A 261 4.35 -3.72 15.31
N MET A 262 4.45 -4.18 16.55
CA MET A 262 5.42 -5.19 16.97
C MET A 262 4.82 -6.56 16.66
N ILE A 263 5.52 -7.36 15.87
CA ILE A 263 5.11 -8.71 15.45
C ILE A 263 6.21 -9.73 15.77
N ASN A 264 5.83 -10.94 16.13
CA ASN A 264 6.75 -12.06 16.37
C ASN A 264 6.80 -13.05 15.19
N GLY A 265 7.54 -14.14 15.36
CA GLY A 265 7.77 -15.15 14.33
C GLY A 265 6.53 -15.92 13.87
N ASP A 266 5.38 -15.80 14.55
CA ASP A 266 4.11 -16.43 14.15
C ASP A 266 3.46 -15.68 12.99
N SER A 267 3.83 -14.41 12.79
CA SER A 267 3.35 -13.61 11.67
C SER A 267 4.10 -13.94 10.37
N PRO A 268 3.41 -14.21 9.24
CA PRO A 268 4.07 -14.40 7.95
C PRO A 268 4.81 -13.14 7.47
N LEU A 269 4.48 -11.96 8.01
CA LEU A 269 5.12 -10.68 7.68
C LEU A 269 6.43 -10.45 8.44
N PHE A 270 6.76 -11.28 9.45
CA PHE A 270 7.95 -11.11 10.30
C PHE A 270 9.25 -11.09 9.50
N SER A 271 9.39 -11.99 8.54
CA SER A 271 10.60 -12.14 7.72
C SER A 271 10.64 -11.28 6.45
N VAL A 272 9.64 -10.43 6.23
CA VAL A 272 9.61 -9.51 5.08
C VAL A 272 10.49 -8.29 5.41
N ASN A 273 11.67 -8.21 4.80
CA ASN A 273 12.68 -7.19 5.11
C ASN A 273 13.05 -6.36 3.88
N ASP A 274 13.90 -5.37 4.10
CA ASP A 274 14.43 -4.44 3.09
C ASP A 274 13.30 -3.69 2.35
N VAL A 275 13.43 -3.54 1.03
CA VAL A 275 12.46 -2.81 0.19
C VAL A 275 11.26 -3.66 -0.24
N PHE A 276 11.20 -4.93 0.21
CA PHE A 276 10.14 -5.83 -0.19
C PHE A 276 8.82 -5.53 0.53
N ASN A 277 7.73 -5.77 -0.18
CA ASN A 277 6.38 -5.66 0.33
C ASN A 277 5.74 -7.05 0.39
N ALA A 278 4.74 -7.18 1.27
CA ALA A 278 3.89 -8.35 1.31
C ALA A 278 2.48 -7.99 1.78
N ILE A 279 1.50 -8.68 1.26
CA ILE A 279 0.08 -8.52 1.59
C ILE A 279 -0.46 -9.90 1.95
N VAL A 280 -0.99 -10.02 3.15
CA VAL A 280 -1.69 -11.21 3.63
C VAL A 280 -3.19 -10.93 3.58
N ILE A 281 -3.93 -11.83 2.97
CA ILE A 281 -5.39 -11.82 2.94
C ILE A 281 -5.86 -13.07 3.69
N HIS A 282 -6.73 -12.86 4.67
CA HIS A 282 -7.42 -13.94 5.37
C HIS A 282 -8.85 -14.06 4.84
N GLY A 283 -9.13 -15.18 4.17
CA GLY A 283 -10.45 -15.53 3.70
C GLY A 283 -11.09 -16.58 4.62
N ASN A 284 -12.42 -16.53 4.75
CA ASN A 284 -13.17 -17.41 5.65
C ASN A 284 -13.08 -18.91 5.31
N MET A 285 -12.75 -19.25 4.05
CA MET A 285 -12.62 -20.64 3.59
C MET A 285 -11.18 -21.01 3.23
N LEU A 286 -10.46 -20.09 2.58
CA LEU A 286 -9.09 -20.32 2.14
C LEU A 286 -8.09 -20.27 3.32
N GLY A 287 -8.38 -19.45 4.36
CA GLY A 287 -7.39 -19.07 5.36
C GLY A 287 -6.45 -18.00 4.82
N ASP A 288 -5.16 -18.10 5.14
CA ASP A 288 -4.17 -17.09 4.76
C ASP A 288 -3.61 -17.31 3.35
N ALA A 289 -3.69 -16.27 2.53
CA ALA A 289 -2.94 -16.17 1.28
C ALA A 289 -1.98 -14.97 1.37
N MET A 290 -0.72 -15.18 1.00
CA MET A 290 0.31 -14.13 1.04
C MET A 290 0.83 -13.83 -0.37
N PHE A 291 0.88 -12.55 -0.71
CA PHE A 291 1.44 -12.02 -1.94
C PHE A 291 2.70 -11.22 -1.59
N TYR A 292 3.84 -11.61 -2.14
CA TYR A 292 5.15 -11.05 -1.81
C TYR A 292 5.91 -10.64 -3.07
N GLY A 293 6.64 -9.54 -3.01
CA GLY A 293 7.49 -9.10 -4.10
C GLY A 293 7.98 -7.66 -3.98
N SER A 294 8.38 -7.08 -5.11
CA SER A 294 8.83 -5.68 -5.18
C SER A 294 7.64 -4.73 -5.18
N GLY A 295 7.49 -3.98 -4.10
CA GLY A 295 6.40 -3.02 -3.89
C GLY A 295 6.52 -1.73 -4.73
N ALA A 296 7.66 -1.52 -5.39
CA ALA A 296 7.95 -0.38 -6.26
C ALA A 296 9.06 -0.73 -7.26
N GLY A 297 9.36 0.20 -8.17
CA GLY A 297 10.45 0.08 -9.14
C GLY A 297 9.96 0.16 -10.59
N LYS A 298 10.85 0.61 -11.48
CA LYS A 298 10.55 0.85 -12.90
C LYS A 298 9.88 -0.36 -13.57
N LEU A 299 10.56 -1.48 -13.60
CA LEU A 299 10.09 -2.68 -14.32
C LEU A 299 9.00 -3.46 -13.57
N PRO A 300 9.05 -3.64 -12.23
CA PRO A 300 7.97 -4.28 -11.50
C PRO A 300 6.63 -3.56 -11.68
N THR A 301 6.61 -2.24 -11.47
CA THR A 301 5.38 -1.43 -11.62
C THR A 301 4.90 -1.43 -13.09
N ALA A 302 5.81 -1.26 -14.05
CA ALA A 302 5.47 -1.33 -15.47
C ALA A 302 4.91 -2.70 -15.88
N SER A 303 5.43 -3.78 -15.29
CA SER A 303 4.91 -5.14 -15.55
C SER A 303 3.44 -5.28 -15.12
N ALA A 304 3.07 -4.74 -13.96
CA ALA A 304 1.69 -4.74 -13.50
C ALA A 304 0.77 -3.89 -14.40
N VAL A 305 1.25 -2.70 -14.82
CA VAL A 305 0.52 -1.85 -15.79
C VAL A 305 0.32 -2.57 -17.13
N VAL A 306 1.35 -3.21 -17.66
CA VAL A 306 1.24 -3.95 -18.94
C VAL A 306 0.34 -5.17 -18.81
N ALA A 307 0.30 -5.81 -17.64
CA ALA A 307 -0.66 -6.88 -17.39
C ALA A 307 -2.12 -6.36 -17.45
N ASP A 308 -2.38 -5.14 -16.95
CA ASP A 308 -3.68 -4.47 -17.11
C ASP A 308 -3.97 -4.12 -18.57
N VAL A 309 -2.97 -3.66 -19.33
CA VAL A 309 -3.13 -3.42 -20.79
C VAL A 309 -3.55 -4.70 -21.51
N VAL A 310 -2.91 -5.82 -21.20
CA VAL A 310 -3.26 -7.14 -21.78
C VAL A 310 -4.68 -7.56 -21.40
N ASP A 311 -5.09 -7.29 -20.16
CA ASP A 311 -6.42 -7.62 -19.67
C ASP A 311 -7.49 -6.73 -20.34
N ALA A 312 -7.25 -5.43 -20.41
CA ALA A 312 -8.10 -4.49 -21.15
C ALA A 312 -8.23 -4.86 -22.64
N ALA A 313 -7.13 -5.31 -23.27
CA ALA A 313 -7.12 -5.74 -24.67
C ALA A 313 -8.03 -6.95 -24.91
N LYS A 314 -8.05 -7.92 -23.99
CA LYS A 314 -8.94 -9.09 -24.05
C LYS A 314 -10.42 -8.74 -23.83
N HIS A 315 -10.68 -7.63 -23.16
CA HIS A 315 -12.01 -7.21 -22.75
C HIS A 315 -12.42 -5.87 -23.36
N LEU A 316 -11.99 -5.57 -24.60
CA LEU A 316 -12.44 -4.37 -25.31
C LEU A 316 -13.97 -4.39 -25.47
N ASN A 317 -14.60 -3.23 -25.22
CA ASN A 317 -16.05 -3.04 -25.23
C ASN A 317 -16.81 -3.96 -24.25
N ARG A 318 -16.14 -4.39 -23.18
CA ARG A 318 -16.73 -5.13 -22.06
C ARG A 318 -16.20 -4.58 -20.76
N PHE A 319 -17.07 -4.37 -19.79
CA PHE A 319 -16.66 -3.96 -18.46
C PHE A 319 -16.28 -5.20 -17.61
N ILE A 320 -15.08 -5.21 -17.07
CA ILE A 320 -14.65 -6.17 -16.03
C ILE A 320 -15.26 -5.67 -14.72
N MET A 321 -16.13 -6.48 -14.13
CA MET A 321 -16.79 -6.11 -12.89
C MET A 321 -15.77 -5.90 -11.77
N THR A 322 -15.85 -4.75 -11.14
CA THR A 322 -15.06 -4.41 -9.95
C THR A 322 -16.00 -4.33 -8.77
N GLY A 323 -15.71 -5.04 -7.69
CA GLY A 323 -16.55 -5.14 -6.50
C GLY A 323 -16.61 -3.88 -5.62
N TRP A 324 -16.42 -2.69 -6.16
CA TRP A 324 -16.35 -1.44 -5.42
C TRP A 324 -17.55 -0.55 -5.71
N SER A 325 -18.45 -0.41 -4.73
CA SER A 325 -19.62 0.46 -4.82
C SER A 325 -19.34 1.88 -4.30
N SER A 326 -20.28 2.80 -4.54
CA SER A 326 -20.22 4.16 -3.99
C SER A 326 -20.73 4.27 -2.54
N GLU A 327 -21.33 3.21 -2.02
CA GLU A 327 -21.79 3.19 -0.64
C GLU A 327 -20.59 3.18 0.31
N LYS A 328 -20.62 4.05 1.31
CA LYS A 328 -19.54 4.18 2.28
C LYS A 328 -19.53 3.01 3.23
N LEU A 329 -18.34 2.43 3.48
CA LEU A 329 -18.17 1.40 4.50
C LEU A 329 -18.27 2.02 5.90
N GLU A 330 -19.10 1.44 6.77
CA GLU A 330 -19.19 1.87 8.16
C GLU A 330 -18.00 1.32 8.95
N MET A 331 -17.10 2.21 9.36
CA MET A 331 -15.92 1.85 10.15
C MET A 331 -16.08 2.18 11.61
N ILE A 332 -15.56 1.32 12.49
CA ILE A 332 -15.41 1.59 13.92
C ILE A 332 -14.14 2.37 14.18
N ASP A 333 -14.16 3.21 15.21
CA ASP A 333 -12.96 3.89 15.68
C ASP A 333 -11.94 2.88 16.22
N VAL A 334 -10.65 3.11 15.95
CA VAL A 334 -9.57 2.22 16.38
C VAL A 334 -9.48 2.06 17.90
N SER A 335 -9.99 3.01 18.67
CA SER A 335 -10.09 2.90 20.13
C SER A 335 -10.91 1.71 20.59
N GLN A 336 -11.85 1.23 19.75
CA GLN A 336 -12.69 0.06 20.02
C GLN A 336 -12.03 -1.26 19.62
N VAL A 337 -10.89 -1.20 18.93
CA VAL A 337 -10.16 -2.40 18.47
C VAL A 337 -9.36 -2.99 19.64
N GLU A 338 -9.49 -4.29 19.84
CA GLU A 338 -8.71 -5.02 20.82
C GLU A 338 -7.32 -5.36 20.31
N SER A 339 -6.30 -5.05 21.11
CA SER A 339 -4.91 -5.40 20.86
C SER A 339 -4.17 -5.69 22.15
N ARG A 340 -3.00 -6.28 22.07
CA ARG A 340 -1.98 -6.21 23.11
C ARG A 340 -1.12 -4.97 22.84
N PHE A 341 -0.53 -4.40 23.88
CA PHE A 341 0.30 -3.21 23.74
C PHE A 341 1.66 -3.45 24.37
N PHE A 342 2.71 -3.20 23.61
CA PHE A 342 4.03 -2.97 24.15
C PHE A 342 4.08 -1.56 24.70
N VAL A 343 4.53 -1.43 25.94
CA VAL A 343 4.66 -0.15 26.66
C VAL A 343 6.07 -0.03 27.20
N ARG A 344 6.76 1.07 26.88
CA ARG A 344 8.08 1.40 27.44
C ARG A 344 7.95 2.54 28.43
N MET A 345 8.52 2.37 29.61
CA MET A 345 8.41 3.29 30.74
C MET A 345 9.79 3.67 31.28
N LYS A 346 9.92 4.92 31.74
CA LYS A 346 11.06 5.37 32.55
C LYS A 346 10.94 4.86 33.96
N GLY A 347 12.09 4.51 34.56
CA GLY A 347 12.20 4.17 35.98
C GLY A 347 12.67 2.74 36.21
N SER A 348 12.70 2.36 37.52
CA SER A 348 13.07 1.03 37.93
C SER A 348 11.90 0.07 37.79
N TYR A 349 12.13 -1.04 37.10
CA TYR A 349 11.14 -2.12 36.98
C TYR A 349 10.65 -2.61 38.35
N THR A 350 11.59 -2.87 39.30
CA THR A 350 11.24 -3.39 40.63
C THR A 350 10.39 -2.42 41.46
N GLU A 351 10.61 -1.13 41.30
CA GLU A 351 9.81 -0.09 42.01
C GLU A 351 8.45 0.13 41.39
N SER A 352 8.33 -0.06 40.06
CA SER A 352 7.11 0.22 39.31
C SER A 352 6.18 -1.00 39.17
N LEU A 353 6.71 -2.22 39.33
CA LEU A 353 6.02 -3.48 39.03
C LEU A 353 4.64 -3.57 39.70
N ALA A 354 4.58 -3.35 41.02
CA ALA A 354 3.34 -3.51 41.79
C ALA A 354 2.21 -2.60 41.27
N LYS A 355 2.52 -1.33 40.95
CA LYS A 355 1.55 -0.38 40.39
C LYS A 355 1.16 -0.74 38.95
N VAL A 356 2.11 -1.19 38.13
CA VAL A 356 1.84 -1.58 36.75
C VAL A 356 0.95 -2.81 36.71
N GLU A 357 1.19 -3.83 37.54
CA GLU A 357 0.33 -5.03 37.64
C GLU A 357 -1.04 -4.73 38.23
N GLU A 358 -1.13 -3.80 39.18
CA GLU A 358 -2.42 -3.34 39.73
C GLU A 358 -3.30 -2.74 38.60
N VAL A 359 -2.73 -1.95 37.70
CA VAL A 359 -3.46 -1.23 36.64
C VAL A 359 -3.67 -2.09 35.41
N PHE A 360 -2.62 -2.75 34.91
CA PHE A 360 -2.65 -3.49 33.63
C PHE A 360 -2.93 -4.99 33.79
N GLY A 361 -2.91 -5.51 35.02
CA GLY A 361 -2.99 -6.95 35.27
C GLY A 361 -1.65 -7.65 35.04
N THR A 362 -1.70 -8.95 34.78
CA THR A 362 -0.49 -9.73 34.45
C THR A 362 0.17 -9.22 33.18
N ILE A 363 1.46 -8.93 33.29
CA ILE A 363 2.28 -8.41 32.20
C ILE A 363 3.47 -9.35 31.90
N ASP A 364 3.97 -9.34 30.67
CA ASP A 364 5.29 -9.85 30.31
C ASP A 364 6.25 -8.66 30.23
N ALA A 365 7.23 -8.59 31.13
CA ALA A 365 8.14 -7.46 31.24
C ALA A 365 9.59 -7.84 30.96
N LYS A 366 10.33 -6.92 30.36
CA LYS A 366 11.76 -7.03 30.06
C LYS A 366 12.49 -5.75 30.48
N VAL A 367 13.74 -5.93 30.93
CA VAL A 367 14.70 -4.86 31.14
C VAL A 367 15.84 -5.05 30.15
N VAL A 368 16.12 -4.03 29.36
CA VAL A 368 17.24 -4.01 28.40
C VAL A 368 18.33 -3.12 28.99
N ALA A 369 19.42 -3.71 29.43
CA ALA A 369 20.48 -3.01 30.20
C ALA A 369 21.08 -1.83 29.40
N GLU A 370 21.19 -1.96 28.09
CA GLU A 370 21.79 -0.98 27.21
C GLU A 370 20.90 0.27 27.00
N VAL A 371 19.63 0.23 27.42
CA VAL A 371 18.69 1.35 27.27
C VAL A 371 18.64 2.26 28.51
N GLY A 372 19.31 1.87 29.61
CA GLY A 372 19.38 2.69 30.81
C GLY A 372 18.26 2.40 31.81
N LYS A 373 17.82 3.43 32.58
CA LYS A 373 16.76 3.26 33.60
C LYS A 373 15.38 3.27 32.98
N GLU A 374 15.08 2.23 32.21
CA GLU A 374 13.80 2.00 31.53
C GLU A 374 13.45 0.52 31.59
N PHE A 375 12.19 0.20 31.43
CA PHE A 375 11.71 -1.16 31.20
C PHE A 375 10.57 -1.18 30.20
N GLY A 376 10.37 -2.31 29.57
CA GLY A 376 9.28 -2.53 28.62
C GLY A 376 8.41 -3.70 29.06
N PHE A 377 7.13 -3.65 28.79
CA PHE A 377 6.22 -4.76 29.04
C PHE A 377 5.15 -4.87 27.97
N ILE A 378 4.57 -6.07 27.85
CA ILE A 378 3.43 -6.34 26.96
C ILE A 378 2.21 -6.58 27.84
N THR A 379 1.09 -5.89 27.55
CA THR A 379 -0.18 -6.03 28.26
C THR A 379 -0.92 -7.30 27.86
N SER A 380 -1.93 -7.69 28.64
CA SER A 380 -3.02 -8.53 28.16
C SER A 380 -3.78 -7.84 27.03
N LYS A 381 -4.59 -8.61 26.28
CA LYS A 381 -5.46 -8.09 25.22
C LYS A 381 -6.56 -7.24 25.82
N MET A 382 -6.72 -6.01 25.33
CA MET A 382 -7.76 -5.05 25.74
C MET A 382 -8.07 -4.09 24.60
N LYS A 383 -9.19 -3.36 24.68
CA LYS A 383 -9.47 -2.26 23.77
C LYS A 383 -8.50 -1.10 23.96
N GLU A 384 -8.19 -0.38 22.88
CA GLU A 384 -7.27 0.75 22.97
C GLU A 384 -7.79 1.87 23.87
N GLU A 385 -9.11 2.11 23.93
CA GLU A 385 -9.71 3.06 24.89
C GLU A 385 -9.43 2.66 26.34
N GLU A 386 -9.52 1.37 26.67
CA GLU A 386 -9.20 0.85 28.00
C GLU A 386 -7.71 1.04 28.32
N TYR A 387 -6.84 0.73 27.35
CA TYR A 387 -5.42 1.00 27.48
C TYR A 387 -5.13 2.46 27.77
N ARG A 388 -5.75 3.39 27.01
CA ARG A 388 -5.56 4.83 27.19
C ARG A 388 -6.00 5.31 28.57
N ALA A 389 -7.13 4.82 29.07
CA ALA A 389 -7.61 5.13 30.44
C ALA A 389 -6.65 4.63 31.52
N LYS A 390 -6.11 3.44 31.35
CA LYS A 390 -5.08 2.86 32.26
C LYS A 390 -3.76 3.63 32.17
N ALA A 391 -3.28 3.91 30.98
CA ALA A 391 -2.04 4.63 30.72
C ALA A 391 -2.04 6.05 31.31
N ALA A 392 -3.19 6.71 31.34
CA ALA A 392 -3.35 8.06 31.93
C ALA A 392 -3.02 8.13 33.45
N GLN A 393 -2.89 7.00 34.12
CA GLN A 393 -2.48 6.93 35.53
C GLN A 393 -0.95 6.99 35.71
N PHE A 394 -0.19 7.07 34.61
CA PHE A 394 1.27 7.12 34.59
C PHE A 394 1.76 8.32 33.78
N ASP A 395 2.72 9.03 34.31
CA ASP A 395 3.37 10.20 33.68
C ASP A 395 4.71 9.87 33.03
N ASN A 396 5.18 8.62 33.19
CA ASN A 396 6.49 8.15 32.78
C ASN A 396 6.46 7.14 31.62
N ILE A 397 5.32 6.95 30.97
CA ILE A 397 5.24 6.17 29.71
C ILE A 397 5.95 6.96 28.61
N ILE A 398 6.85 6.30 27.89
CA ILE A 398 7.63 6.87 26.80
C ILE A 398 6.95 6.60 25.46
N VAL A 399 6.52 5.36 25.22
CA VAL A 399 5.91 4.93 23.97
C VAL A 399 4.97 3.77 24.20
N MET A 400 3.96 3.69 23.35
CA MET A 400 3.11 2.53 23.16
C MET A 400 3.20 2.08 21.69
N ILE A 401 3.38 0.78 21.48
CA ILE A 401 3.32 0.15 20.15
C ILE A 401 2.35 -1.02 20.24
N ARG A 402 1.44 -1.13 19.28
CA ARG A 402 0.53 -2.27 19.21
C ARG A 402 1.31 -3.56 18.97
N PHE A 403 0.92 -4.63 19.64
CA PHE A 403 1.56 -5.93 19.55
C PHE A 403 0.56 -6.95 19.00
N ARG A 404 0.98 -7.66 17.97
CA ARG A 404 0.18 -8.74 17.34
C ARG A 404 0.95 -10.04 17.33
N PHE A 405 0.24 -11.15 17.61
CA PHE A 405 0.68 -12.55 17.66
C PHE A 405 1.46 -12.96 18.91
#